data_f16c63d58dd004e092ad09eadca97807
#
_entry.id   f16c63d58dd004e092ad09eadca97807
#
_cell.length_a   1.000
_cell.length_b   1.000
_cell.length_c   1.000
_cell.angle_alpha   90.00
_cell.angle_beta   90.00
_cell.angle_gamma   90.00
#
_symmetry.space_group_name_H-M   'P 1'
#
loop_
_entity.id
_entity.type
_entity.pdbx_description
1 polymer ?
#
loop_
_entity_poly.entity_id
_entity_poly.type
_entity_poly.pdbx_seq_one_letter_code
_entity_poly.pdbx_strand_id
1 'polypeptide(L)'
;MKTIKTVNGLISPQDVGFTDIHDHVWKSGGMEVKEDKDFGIESISKSREELIRFKKAGGNTIVDMQPIGVGRGINEMKEIAKDTGVNLVAITGFHRGSLYDKAHFVYKYSEDQIYDIVLSEVEKGIEINDFCGPYVEHSDVLPGLVKCGSGYYKISPLEEKLIKIAGRISAKTDIPVGTHTHVGTMGYEQAKLLLGAGARPERIMIGHLDRNADFLMHKKILELGVYVQYDCVARVKYHPVSETMELIKKLSDLGYANRIMIGGDWGRASYLQSYGGEPGLEYIPKNFPDMMREYGISDDVIKHIFFENPKEFLAY
;
A
#
# COMPACT_ATOMS: atom_id res chain seq x y z
N MET A 1 13.19 -20.46 1.61
CA MET A 1 12.28 -19.91 2.67
C MET A 1 11.68 -18.63 2.15
N LYS A 2 10.41 -18.36 2.47
CA LYS A 2 9.80 -17.06 2.16
C LYS A 2 10.42 -15.97 3.04
N THR A 3 10.57 -14.77 2.48
CA THR A 3 11.12 -13.59 3.17
C THR A 3 10.27 -12.37 2.89
N ILE A 4 10.38 -11.35 3.71
CA ILE A 4 9.79 -10.03 3.46
C ILE A 4 10.91 -9.09 3.02
N LYS A 5 10.68 -8.36 1.92
CA LYS A 5 11.65 -7.42 1.35
C LYS A 5 11.45 -6.07 2.01
N THR A 6 12.51 -5.54 2.60
CA THR A 6 12.54 -4.20 3.19
C THR A 6 13.66 -3.36 2.57
N VAL A 7 13.63 -2.07 2.76
CA VAL A 7 14.67 -1.18 2.22
C VAL A 7 16.06 -1.45 2.82
N ASN A 8 16.13 -2.11 3.97
CA ASN A 8 17.40 -2.48 4.64
C ASN A 8 17.73 -3.98 4.48
N GLY A 9 17.08 -4.67 3.54
CA GLY A 9 17.34 -6.08 3.25
C GLY A 9 16.17 -7.00 3.58
N LEU A 10 16.44 -8.29 3.62
CA LEU A 10 15.44 -9.32 3.84
C LEU A 10 15.24 -9.58 5.33
N ILE A 11 13.98 -9.68 5.75
CA ILE A 11 13.62 -10.10 7.11
C ILE A 11 12.84 -11.42 7.10
N SER A 12 12.88 -12.12 8.24
CA SER A 12 11.99 -13.27 8.46
C SER A 12 10.53 -12.79 8.55
N PRO A 13 9.55 -13.55 8.03
CA PRO A 13 8.14 -13.22 8.24
C PRO A 13 7.75 -13.06 9.72
N GLN A 14 8.47 -13.70 10.63
CA GLN A 14 8.23 -13.59 12.08
C GLN A 14 8.63 -12.21 12.65
N ASP A 15 9.47 -11.47 11.95
CA ASP A 15 10.00 -10.18 12.39
C ASP A 15 9.15 -8.98 11.88
N VAL A 16 8.06 -9.25 11.11
CA VAL A 16 7.20 -8.20 10.56
C VAL A 16 6.53 -7.36 11.64
N GLY A 17 6.08 -7.98 12.74
CA GLY A 17 5.43 -7.32 13.86
C GLY A 17 4.13 -6.60 13.49
N PHE A 18 3.76 -5.59 14.29
CA PHE A 18 2.59 -4.75 14.01
C PHE A 18 2.83 -3.95 12.71
N THR A 19 1.94 -4.12 11.75
CA THR A 19 2.13 -3.61 10.39
C THR A 19 1.04 -2.61 10.00
N ASP A 20 1.46 -1.43 9.56
CA ASP A 20 0.69 -0.54 8.72
C ASP A 20 0.91 -0.93 7.26
N ILE A 21 -0.12 -1.47 6.62
CA ILE A 21 0.00 -2.07 5.28
C ILE A 21 -0.05 -1.05 4.14
N HIS A 22 -0.36 0.21 4.43
CA HIS A 22 -0.48 1.27 3.43
C HIS A 22 -0.28 2.66 4.05
N ASP A 23 0.91 3.21 3.90
CA ASP A 23 1.18 4.58 4.30
C ASP A 23 2.24 5.24 3.40
N HIS A 24 2.67 6.47 3.77
CA HIS A 24 3.63 7.27 3.04
C HIS A 24 4.66 7.86 4.00
N VAL A 25 5.93 7.50 3.82
CA VAL A 25 7.04 7.95 4.67
C VAL A 25 7.91 8.99 3.95
N TRP A 26 8.02 8.84 2.63
CA TRP A 26 8.74 9.77 1.77
C TRP A 26 8.00 9.98 0.47
N LYS A 27 7.89 11.27 0.06
CA LYS A 27 7.27 11.64 -1.21
C LYS A 27 7.82 12.97 -1.68
N SER A 28 8.60 12.96 -2.76
CA SER A 28 9.22 14.14 -3.33
C SER A 28 8.96 14.24 -4.82
N GLY A 29 8.27 15.29 -5.24
CA GLY A 29 7.92 15.47 -6.66
C GLY A 29 6.67 14.70 -7.10
N GLY A 30 6.59 14.38 -8.40
CA GLY A 30 5.38 13.84 -9.01
C GLY A 30 4.29 14.89 -9.26
N MET A 31 3.19 14.46 -9.88
CA MET A 31 2.08 15.39 -10.23
C MET A 31 1.35 15.91 -9.00
N GLU A 32 1.13 15.06 -7.99
CA GLU A 32 0.41 15.46 -6.78
C GLU A 32 1.11 16.59 -6.03
N VAL A 33 2.44 16.48 -5.83
CA VAL A 33 3.23 17.53 -5.14
C VAL A 33 3.32 18.82 -5.96
N LYS A 34 3.24 18.70 -7.30
CA LYS A 34 3.18 19.89 -8.18
C LYS A 34 1.85 20.64 -8.06
N GLU A 35 0.75 19.89 -7.96
CA GLU A 35 -0.60 20.44 -7.85
C GLU A 35 -0.90 20.97 -6.45
N ASP A 36 -0.43 20.26 -5.42
CA ASP A 36 -0.66 20.61 -4.02
C ASP A 36 0.58 20.25 -3.17
N LYS A 37 1.26 21.27 -2.67
CA LYS A 37 2.49 21.10 -1.86
C LYS A 37 2.31 20.31 -0.59
N ASP A 38 1.10 20.20 -0.07
CA ASP A 38 0.79 19.39 1.10
C ASP A 38 1.05 17.88 0.87
N PHE A 39 1.09 17.42 -0.38
CA PHE A 39 1.51 16.05 -0.70
C PHE A 39 3.03 15.82 -0.58
N GLY A 40 3.85 16.85 -0.39
CA GLY A 40 5.30 16.72 -0.21
C GLY A 40 5.66 16.27 1.20
N ILE A 41 6.29 15.10 1.32
CA ILE A 41 6.88 14.55 2.54
C ILE A 41 8.39 14.46 2.28
N GLU A 42 9.08 15.61 2.35
CA GLU A 42 10.41 15.82 1.79
C GLU A 42 11.50 16.11 2.85
N SER A 43 11.25 15.75 4.12
CA SER A 43 12.20 15.98 5.20
C SER A 43 12.56 14.68 5.91
N ILE A 44 13.79 14.20 5.71
CA ILE A 44 14.32 13.01 6.37
C ILE A 44 14.20 13.11 7.89
N SER A 45 14.52 14.27 8.48
CA SER A 45 14.44 14.45 9.94
C SER A 45 13.01 14.35 10.48
N LYS A 46 12.03 14.92 9.76
CA LYS A 46 10.62 14.85 10.15
C LYS A 46 10.05 13.45 9.95
N SER A 47 10.32 12.81 8.82
CA SER A 47 9.90 11.43 8.59
C SER A 47 10.52 10.47 9.61
N ARG A 48 11.78 10.68 9.98
CA ARG A 48 12.44 9.95 11.08
C ARG A 48 11.71 10.14 12.41
N GLU A 49 11.31 11.36 12.75
CA GLU A 49 10.55 11.65 13.97
C GLU A 49 9.20 10.91 13.98
N GLU A 50 8.47 10.90 12.87
CA GLU A 50 7.22 10.15 12.73
C GLU A 50 7.43 8.65 12.96
N LEU A 51 8.46 8.06 12.37
CA LEU A 51 8.75 6.63 12.55
C LEU A 51 9.19 6.29 13.98
N ILE A 52 9.90 7.18 14.65
CA ILE A 52 10.25 7.01 16.08
C ILE A 52 8.97 6.99 16.93
N ARG A 53 7.99 7.87 16.64
CA ARG A 53 6.68 7.88 17.31
C ARG A 53 5.91 6.58 17.02
N PHE A 54 5.83 6.19 15.76
CA PHE A 54 5.22 4.93 15.34
C PHE A 54 5.82 3.71 16.07
N LYS A 55 7.16 3.63 16.12
CA LYS A 55 7.88 2.56 16.83
C LYS A 55 7.58 2.54 18.32
N LYS A 56 7.58 3.70 18.98
CA LYS A 56 7.25 3.84 20.41
C LYS A 56 5.81 3.44 20.72
N ALA A 57 4.89 3.64 19.79
CA ALA A 57 3.50 3.23 19.90
C ALA A 57 3.27 1.72 19.67
N GLY A 58 4.32 0.96 19.34
CA GLY A 58 4.24 -0.48 19.10
C GLY A 58 4.27 -0.91 17.64
N GLY A 59 4.36 0.04 16.71
CA GLY A 59 4.48 -0.24 15.27
C GLY A 59 5.84 -0.83 14.91
N ASN A 60 5.87 -1.74 13.94
CA ASN A 60 7.10 -2.40 13.50
C ASN A 60 7.38 -2.25 12.01
N THR A 61 6.36 -2.35 11.17
CA THR A 61 6.50 -2.36 9.71
C THR A 61 5.52 -1.38 9.08
N ILE A 62 5.99 -0.66 8.06
CA ILE A 62 5.17 0.20 7.20
C ILE A 62 5.44 -0.18 5.74
N VAL A 63 4.38 -0.35 4.97
CA VAL A 63 4.47 -0.43 3.51
C VAL A 63 4.30 0.97 2.94
N ASP A 64 5.38 1.54 2.41
CA ASP A 64 5.36 2.84 1.73
C ASP A 64 4.82 2.66 0.31
N MET A 65 3.61 3.16 0.08
CA MET A 65 2.85 2.89 -1.15
C MET A 65 3.14 3.88 -2.29
N GLN A 66 4.40 4.38 -2.38
CA GLN A 66 4.88 5.25 -3.47
C GLN A 66 5.41 4.43 -4.66
N PRO A 67 4.65 4.35 -5.78
CA PRO A 67 5.08 3.63 -6.97
C PRO A 67 5.94 4.50 -7.91
N ILE A 68 6.36 3.95 -9.04
CA ILE A 68 7.16 4.60 -10.07
C ILE A 68 6.54 5.94 -10.51
N GLY A 69 7.34 6.99 -10.55
CA GLY A 69 6.99 8.31 -11.09
C GLY A 69 6.09 9.17 -10.20
N VAL A 70 5.91 8.80 -8.93
CA VAL A 70 5.02 9.52 -8.00
C VAL A 70 5.78 10.06 -6.77
N GLY A 71 7.10 10.23 -6.88
CA GLY A 71 7.93 10.84 -5.84
C GLY A 71 8.55 9.86 -4.85
N ARG A 72 8.82 8.64 -5.26
CA ARG A 72 9.51 7.61 -4.48
C ARG A 72 10.99 7.97 -4.25
N GLY A 73 11.50 7.78 -3.02
CA GLY A 73 12.90 8.03 -2.65
C GLY A 73 13.52 6.88 -1.88
N ILE A 74 14.27 6.00 -2.58
CA ILE A 74 14.81 4.77 -1.99
C ILE A 74 15.96 5.05 -1.03
N ASN A 75 16.86 5.98 -1.37
CA ASN A 75 17.98 6.33 -0.51
C ASN A 75 17.52 6.98 0.80
N GLU A 76 16.54 7.88 0.71
CA GLU A 76 15.94 8.55 1.86
C GLU A 76 15.22 7.53 2.76
N MET A 77 14.46 6.63 2.18
CA MET A 77 13.78 5.57 2.95
C MET A 77 14.79 4.64 3.65
N LYS A 78 15.91 4.27 3.01
CA LYS A 78 16.99 3.49 3.65
C LYS A 78 17.58 4.21 4.86
N GLU A 79 17.87 5.50 4.73
CA GLU A 79 18.41 6.31 5.81
C GLU A 79 17.43 6.39 6.98
N ILE A 80 16.16 6.72 6.70
CA ILE A 80 15.10 6.83 7.72
C ILE A 80 14.89 5.50 8.44
N ALA A 81 14.80 4.38 7.70
CA ALA A 81 14.58 3.05 8.27
C ALA A 81 15.73 2.60 9.16
N LYS A 82 16.97 2.83 8.72
CA LYS A 82 18.20 2.47 9.49
C LYS A 82 18.23 3.15 10.85
N ASP A 83 17.87 4.42 10.91
CA ASP A 83 17.96 5.23 12.12
C ASP A 83 16.81 4.96 13.12
N THR A 84 15.70 4.41 12.65
CA THR A 84 14.48 4.21 13.46
C THR A 84 14.24 2.76 13.86
N GLY A 85 14.84 1.81 13.16
CA GLY A 85 14.59 0.38 13.34
C GLY A 85 13.16 -0.04 12.99
N VAL A 86 12.46 0.76 12.17
CA VAL A 86 11.17 0.39 11.55
C VAL A 86 11.46 -0.30 10.23
N ASN A 87 10.80 -1.42 9.98
CA ASN A 87 10.87 -2.10 8.70
C ASN A 87 10.07 -1.31 7.66
N LEU A 88 10.73 -0.69 6.68
CA LEU A 88 10.07 -0.05 5.56
C LEU A 88 10.07 -0.98 4.35
N VAL A 89 8.90 -1.23 3.80
CA VAL A 89 8.70 -2.00 2.57
C VAL A 89 8.46 -1.01 1.43
N ALA A 90 9.38 -0.93 0.48
CA ALA A 90 9.22 -0.15 -0.74
C ALA A 90 8.50 -0.96 -1.81
N ILE A 91 7.88 -0.29 -2.76
CA ILE A 91 7.05 -0.91 -3.79
C ILE A 91 7.46 -0.51 -5.20
N THR A 92 7.01 -1.29 -6.19
CA THR A 92 7.09 -0.96 -7.62
C THR A 92 5.68 -0.84 -8.24
N GLY A 93 5.60 -0.71 -9.55
CA GLY A 93 4.35 -0.59 -10.29
C GLY A 93 3.87 0.85 -10.45
N PHE A 94 2.57 1.04 -10.64
CA PHE A 94 2.02 2.33 -11.02
C PHE A 94 0.76 2.68 -10.24
N HIS A 95 0.50 3.96 -10.11
CA HIS A 95 -0.76 4.49 -9.63
C HIS A 95 -1.82 4.56 -10.76
N ARG A 96 -3.02 5.10 -10.49
CA ARG A 96 -4.03 5.40 -11.52
C ARG A 96 -3.48 6.37 -12.58
N GLY A 97 -3.94 6.25 -13.80
CA GLY A 97 -3.40 6.98 -14.95
C GLY A 97 -3.42 8.51 -14.83
N SER A 98 -4.36 9.10 -14.08
CA SER A 98 -4.45 10.55 -13.88
C SER A 98 -3.31 11.17 -13.08
N LEU A 99 -2.49 10.38 -12.39
CA LEU A 99 -1.32 10.86 -11.65
C LEU A 99 -0.04 10.96 -12.50
N TYR A 100 -0.14 10.66 -13.79
CA TYR A 100 0.97 10.75 -14.72
C TYR A 100 0.72 11.80 -15.78
N ASP A 101 1.73 12.63 -16.06
CA ASP A 101 1.71 13.52 -17.21
C ASP A 101 1.56 12.71 -18.52
N LYS A 102 0.88 13.28 -19.52
CA LYS A 102 0.68 12.63 -20.83
C LYS A 102 1.98 12.37 -21.59
N ALA A 103 3.06 13.07 -21.25
CA ALA A 103 4.40 12.81 -21.77
C ALA A 103 5.11 11.63 -21.10
N HIS A 104 4.63 11.18 -19.91
CA HIS A 104 5.22 10.07 -19.18
C HIS A 104 5.25 8.79 -20.03
N PHE A 105 6.32 8.01 -19.90
CA PHE A 105 6.53 6.80 -20.70
C PHE A 105 5.39 5.78 -20.57
N VAL A 106 4.68 5.75 -19.45
CA VAL A 106 3.54 4.86 -19.22
C VAL A 106 2.43 4.98 -20.29
N TYR A 107 2.30 6.19 -20.91
CA TYR A 107 1.39 6.43 -22.02
C TYR A 107 1.99 6.10 -23.41
N LYS A 108 3.32 5.95 -23.49
CA LYS A 108 4.05 5.83 -24.76
C LYS A 108 4.50 4.40 -25.03
N TYR A 109 4.85 3.66 -23.99
CA TYR A 109 5.43 2.34 -24.12
C TYR A 109 4.36 1.26 -24.29
N SER A 110 4.77 0.20 -25.00
CA SER A 110 3.96 -1.02 -25.14
C SER A 110 3.78 -1.71 -23.78
N GLU A 111 2.84 -2.66 -23.74
CA GLU A 111 2.63 -3.49 -22.55
C GLU A 111 3.90 -4.26 -22.15
N ASP A 112 4.59 -4.85 -23.12
CA ASP A 112 5.80 -5.63 -22.85
C ASP A 112 6.96 -4.76 -22.36
N GLN A 113 7.15 -3.56 -22.92
CA GLN A 113 8.16 -2.62 -22.42
C GLN A 113 7.91 -2.20 -20.96
N ILE A 114 6.65 -1.95 -20.59
CA ILE A 114 6.30 -1.61 -19.21
C ILE A 114 6.44 -2.84 -18.30
N TYR A 115 6.03 -4.01 -18.77
CA TYR A 115 6.22 -5.27 -18.07
C TYR A 115 7.70 -5.53 -17.74
N ASP A 116 8.59 -5.37 -18.72
CA ASP A 116 10.02 -5.58 -18.55
C ASP A 116 10.64 -4.59 -17.54
N ILE A 117 10.20 -3.33 -17.53
CA ILE A 117 10.64 -2.33 -16.56
C ILE A 117 10.27 -2.76 -15.14
N VAL A 118 8.99 -3.08 -14.90
CA VAL A 118 8.52 -3.47 -13.54
C VAL A 118 9.14 -4.80 -13.12
N LEU A 119 9.26 -5.77 -14.04
CA LEU A 119 9.93 -7.04 -13.76
C LEU A 119 11.41 -6.84 -13.41
N SER A 120 12.10 -5.93 -14.10
CA SER A 120 13.50 -5.63 -13.80
C SER A 120 13.68 -5.05 -12.38
N GLU A 121 12.75 -4.24 -11.90
CA GLU A 121 12.77 -3.77 -10.50
C GLU A 121 12.55 -4.93 -9.51
N VAL A 122 11.66 -5.87 -9.82
CA VAL A 122 11.41 -7.05 -8.96
C VAL A 122 12.62 -7.97 -8.89
N GLU A 123 13.33 -8.15 -9.99
CA GLU A 123 14.44 -9.10 -10.10
C GLU A 123 15.80 -8.49 -9.71
N LYS A 124 16.01 -7.18 -9.94
CA LYS A 124 17.33 -6.54 -9.81
C LYS A 124 17.39 -5.43 -8.77
N GLY A 125 16.25 -4.91 -8.34
CA GLY A 125 16.12 -3.81 -7.38
C GLY A 125 15.39 -2.60 -7.96
N ILE A 126 14.80 -1.84 -7.07
CA ILE A 126 14.03 -0.64 -7.38
C ILE A 126 14.96 0.42 -7.97
N GLU A 127 14.47 1.16 -8.96
CA GLU A 127 15.18 2.29 -9.58
C GLU A 127 15.39 3.43 -8.58
N ILE A 128 16.61 4.00 -8.59
CA ILE A 128 17.08 4.95 -7.56
C ILE A 128 16.44 6.35 -7.73
N ASN A 129 16.22 6.80 -8.98
CA ASN A 129 15.94 8.20 -9.31
C ASN A 129 14.45 8.49 -9.54
N ASP A 130 13.53 7.63 -9.10
CA ASP A 130 12.09 7.72 -9.38
C ASP A 130 11.80 7.90 -10.89
N PHE A 131 12.10 6.90 -11.61
CA PHE A 131 12.23 6.79 -13.05
C PHE A 131 11.12 7.43 -13.89
N CYS A 132 11.53 8.22 -14.86
CA CYS A 132 10.66 8.84 -15.86
C CYS A 132 11.13 8.60 -17.32
N GLY A 133 11.96 7.61 -17.58
CA GLY A 133 12.55 7.37 -18.90
C GLY A 133 13.01 5.91 -19.11
N PRO A 134 13.62 5.59 -20.27
CA PRO A 134 13.95 4.21 -20.65
C PRO A 134 15.16 3.59 -19.94
N TYR A 135 15.93 4.37 -19.23
CA TYR A 135 17.11 3.91 -18.50
C TYR A 135 16.75 3.67 -17.04
N VAL A 136 17.11 2.51 -16.51
CA VAL A 136 16.86 2.10 -15.12
C VAL A 136 18.17 1.88 -14.40
N GLU A 137 18.43 2.66 -13.37
CA GLU A 137 19.55 2.48 -12.45
C GLU A 137 19.05 1.78 -11.18
N HIS A 138 19.36 0.51 -11.04
CA HIS A 138 18.87 -0.31 -9.95
C HIS A 138 19.60 -0.06 -8.63
N SER A 139 18.85 0.05 -7.54
CA SER A 139 19.35 -0.03 -6.18
C SER A 139 19.52 -1.51 -5.74
N ASP A 140 20.02 -1.72 -4.54
CA ASP A 140 20.05 -3.03 -3.87
C ASP A 140 18.72 -3.39 -3.16
N VAL A 141 17.70 -2.53 -3.26
CA VAL A 141 16.39 -2.72 -2.61
C VAL A 141 15.43 -3.43 -3.53
N LEU A 142 14.97 -4.61 -3.13
CA LEU A 142 13.90 -5.33 -3.82
C LEU A 142 12.53 -4.84 -3.35
N PRO A 143 11.55 -4.67 -4.27
CA PRO A 143 10.20 -4.27 -3.88
C PRO A 143 9.48 -5.38 -3.12
N GLY A 144 8.70 -5.02 -2.10
CA GLY A 144 7.85 -5.96 -1.38
C GLY A 144 6.46 -6.15 -2.02
N LEU A 145 6.07 -5.27 -2.97
CA LEU A 145 4.74 -5.27 -3.56
C LEU A 145 4.74 -4.56 -4.92
N VAL A 146 3.83 -4.96 -5.80
CA VAL A 146 3.51 -4.24 -7.04
C VAL A 146 2.21 -3.45 -6.85
N LYS A 147 2.21 -2.16 -7.15
CA LYS A 147 1.01 -1.32 -7.11
C LYS A 147 0.36 -1.22 -8.50
N CYS A 148 -0.98 -1.17 -8.50
CA CYS A 148 -1.78 -0.72 -9.65
C CYS A 148 -3.02 0.03 -9.13
N GLY A 149 -3.84 0.58 -10.02
CA GLY A 149 -5.03 1.30 -9.57
C GLY A 149 -5.98 1.71 -10.69
N SER A 150 -7.15 2.21 -10.30
CA SER A 150 -8.15 2.71 -11.23
C SER A 150 -8.83 3.99 -10.77
N GLY A 151 -9.49 4.67 -11.70
CA GLY A 151 -10.27 5.88 -11.46
C GLY A 151 -11.66 5.60 -10.89
N TYR A 152 -12.44 6.69 -10.71
CA TYR A 152 -13.78 6.66 -10.13
C TYR A 152 -14.78 6.02 -11.10
N TYR A 153 -15.42 4.93 -10.69
CA TYR A 153 -16.35 4.12 -11.48
C TYR A 153 -15.85 3.79 -12.89
N LYS A 154 -14.52 3.75 -13.09
CA LYS A 154 -13.94 3.50 -14.41
C LYS A 154 -12.56 2.90 -14.29
N ILE A 155 -12.28 1.90 -15.11
CA ILE A 155 -10.93 1.43 -15.45
C ILE A 155 -10.65 1.90 -16.88
N SER A 156 -9.70 2.82 -17.06
CA SER A 156 -9.30 3.27 -18.38
C SER A 156 -8.46 2.21 -19.11
N PRO A 157 -8.30 2.27 -20.45
CA PRO A 157 -7.45 1.31 -21.18
C PRO A 157 -6.00 1.26 -20.66
N LEU A 158 -5.44 2.39 -20.21
CA LEU A 158 -4.13 2.42 -19.57
C LEU A 158 -4.15 1.66 -18.24
N GLU A 159 -5.11 1.94 -17.37
CA GLU A 159 -5.21 1.30 -16.06
C GLU A 159 -5.45 -0.21 -16.19
N GLU A 160 -6.29 -0.64 -17.14
CA GLU A 160 -6.47 -2.07 -17.44
C GLU A 160 -5.15 -2.75 -17.87
N LYS A 161 -4.37 -2.09 -18.73
CA LYS A 161 -3.03 -2.54 -19.11
C LYS A 161 -2.13 -2.69 -17.89
N LEU A 162 -2.05 -1.68 -17.02
CA LEU A 162 -1.19 -1.69 -15.84
C LEU A 162 -1.63 -2.74 -14.80
N ILE A 163 -2.94 -2.95 -14.61
CA ILE A 163 -3.48 -3.99 -13.74
C ILE A 163 -3.11 -5.39 -14.28
N LYS A 164 -3.25 -5.64 -15.59
CA LYS A 164 -2.85 -6.90 -16.21
C LYS A 164 -1.35 -7.16 -16.07
N ILE A 165 -0.51 -6.14 -16.26
CA ILE A 165 0.94 -6.24 -16.04
C ILE A 165 1.24 -6.64 -14.58
N ALA A 166 0.64 -5.99 -13.59
CA ALA A 166 0.83 -6.33 -12.18
C ALA A 166 0.42 -7.79 -11.91
N GLY A 167 -0.71 -8.25 -12.45
CA GLY A 167 -1.15 -9.64 -12.33
C GLY A 167 -0.18 -10.64 -12.97
N ARG A 168 0.31 -10.38 -14.20
CA ARG A 168 1.31 -11.22 -14.88
C ARG A 168 2.62 -11.32 -14.11
N ILE A 169 3.09 -10.21 -13.52
CA ILE A 169 4.31 -10.17 -12.70
C ILE A 169 4.11 -11.00 -11.43
N SER A 170 2.98 -10.80 -10.74
CA SER A 170 2.63 -11.60 -9.56
C SER A 170 2.56 -13.10 -9.88
N ALA A 171 1.94 -13.48 -10.98
CA ALA A 171 1.88 -14.87 -11.45
C ALA A 171 3.27 -15.49 -11.68
N LYS A 172 4.23 -14.70 -12.20
CA LYS A 172 5.59 -15.15 -12.47
C LYS A 172 6.47 -15.23 -11.23
N THR A 173 6.35 -14.27 -10.30
CA THR A 173 7.33 -14.04 -9.21
C THR A 173 6.80 -14.30 -7.81
N ASP A 174 5.50 -14.54 -7.66
CA ASP A 174 4.75 -14.63 -6.40
C ASP A 174 4.73 -13.31 -5.59
N ILE A 175 5.22 -12.19 -6.13
CA ILE A 175 5.16 -10.87 -5.47
C ILE A 175 3.70 -10.45 -5.25
N PRO A 176 3.33 -9.94 -4.06
CA PRO A 176 1.98 -9.46 -3.82
C PRO A 176 1.64 -8.19 -4.65
N VAL A 177 0.34 -7.99 -4.91
CA VAL A 177 -0.20 -6.83 -5.59
C VAL A 177 -1.12 -6.07 -4.66
N GLY A 178 -0.84 -4.77 -4.46
CA GLY A 178 -1.74 -3.84 -3.78
C GLY A 178 -2.39 -2.89 -4.77
N THR A 179 -3.68 -2.58 -4.57
CA THR A 179 -4.37 -1.72 -5.53
C THR A 179 -4.79 -0.38 -4.92
N HIS A 180 -5.05 0.60 -5.80
CA HIS A 180 -5.77 1.82 -5.47
C HIS A 180 -7.15 1.79 -6.12
N THR A 181 -8.21 1.85 -5.31
CA THR A 181 -9.56 2.15 -5.80
C THR A 181 -9.88 3.62 -5.53
N HIS A 182 -10.34 4.37 -6.55
CA HIS A 182 -10.74 5.74 -6.30
C HIS A 182 -12.10 5.76 -5.60
N VAL A 183 -12.13 6.25 -4.34
CA VAL A 183 -13.32 6.26 -3.47
C VAL A 183 -14.00 4.89 -3.36
N GLY A 184 -13.21 3.83 -3.19
CA GLY A 184 -13.73 2.47 -2.97
C GLY A 184 -14.43 1.82 -4.17
N THR A 185 -14.31 2.40 -5.38
CA THR A 185 -15.02 1.91 -6.58
C THR A 185 -14.13 1.00 -7.44
N MET A 186 -14.72 0.13 -8.27
CA MET A 186 -14.04 -0.79 -9.20
C MET A 186 -13.17 -1.89 -8.55
N GLY A 187 -13.25 -2.10 -7.24
CA GLY A 187 -12.43 -3.10 -6.54
C GLY A 187 -12.69 -4.53 -7.01
N TYR A 188 -13.94 -4.89 -7.28
CA TYR A 188 -14.29 -6.21 -7.80
C TYR A 188 -13.73 -6.45 -9.21
N GLU A 189 -13.84 -5.47 -10.09
CA GLU A 189 -13.32 -5.51 -11.45
C GLU A 189 -11.78 -5.58 -11.46
N GLN A 190 -11.11 -4.83 -10.58
CA GLN A 190 -9.64 -4.94 -10.40
C GLN A 190 -9.24 -6.35 -9.99
N ALA A 191 -9.91 -6.92 -8.97
CA ALA A 191 -9.65 -8.30 -8.53
C ALA A 191 -9.83 -9.31 -9.68
N LYS A 192 -10.90 -9.18 -10.46
CA LYS A 192 -11.15 -10.04 -11.63
C LYS A 192 -10.06 -9.93 -12.69
N LEU A 193 -9.56 -8.72 -12.97
CA LEU A 193 -8.48 -8.52 -13.95
C LEU A 193 -7.16 -9.13 -13.46
N LEU A 194 -6.81 -8.96 -12.18
CA LEU A 194 -5.61 -9.53 -11.57
C LEU A 194 -5.65 -11.07 -11.58
N LEU A 195 -6.77 -11.66 -11.17
CA LEU A 195 -6.99 -13.11 -11.21
C LEU A 195 -6.94 -13.65 -12.65
N GLY A 196 -7.58 -12.94 -13.58
CA GLY A 196 -7.56 -13.29 -15.02
C GLY A 196 -6.16 -13.19 -15.65
N ALA A 197 -5.27 -12.37 -15.09
CA ALA A 197 -3.86 -12.27 -15.48
C ALA A 197 -2.94 -13.29 -14.76
N GLY A 198 -3.50 -14.17 -13.92
CA GLY A 198 -2.82 -15.29 -13.30
C GLY A 198 -2.31 -15.04 -11.87
N ALA A 199 -2.55 -13.87 -11.28
CA ALA A 199 -2.21 -13.64 -9.88
C ALA A 199 -3.05 -14.54 -8.96
N ARG A 200 -2.43 -15.09 -7.91
CA ARG A 200 -3.14 -15.92 -6.91
C ARG A 200 -3.97 -15.02 -5.99
N PRO A 201 -5.17 -15.46 -5.55
CA PRO A 201 -6.03 -14.64 -4.69
C PRO A 201 -5.32 -14.12 -3.44
N GLU A 202 -4.54 -14.96 -2.77
CA GLU A 202 -3.79 -14.63 -1.55
C GLU A 202 -2.60 -13.67 -1.78
N ARG A 203 -2.36 -13.27 -3.03
CA ARG A 203 -1.38 -12.26 -3.41
C ARG A 203 -2.02 -10.95 -3.86
N ILE A 204 -3.32 -10.79 -3.72
CA ILE A 204 -4.06 -9.60 -4.15
C ILE A 204 -4.66 -8.90 -2.93
N MET A 205 -4.41 -7.60 -2.80
CA MET A 205 -5.00 -6.71 -1.81
C MET A 205 -5.70 -5.55 -2.52
N ILE A 206 -7.02 -5.42 -2.31
CA ILE A 206 -7.82 -4.35 -2.87
C ILE A 206 -7.90 -3.21 -1.84
N GLY A 207 -7.27 -2.07 -2.16
CA GLY A 207 -7.12 -0.95 -1.24
C GLY A 207 -8.24 0.07 -1.29
N HIS A 208 -8.35 0.89 -0.21
CA HIS A 208 -9.27 2.03 -0.06
C HIS A 208 -10.75 1.66 -0.12
N LEU A 209 -11.12 0.41 0.15
CA LEU A 209 -12.50 -0.04 -0.02
C LEU A 209 -13.46 0.61 0.98
N ASP A 210 -13.02 0.86 2.21
CA ASP A 210 -13.84 1.51 3.23
C ASP A 210 -14.21 2.96 2.91
N ARG A 211 -13.59 3.59 1.89
CA ARG A 211 -14.05 4.90 1.38
C ARG A 211 -15.45 4.84 0.77
N ASN A 212 -15.95 3.65 0.46
CA ASN A 212 -17.34 3.35 0.10
C ASN A 212 -17.76 2.13 0.93
N ALA A 213 -18.42 2.36 2.06
CA ALA A 213 -18.75 1.34 3.06
C ALA A 213 -19.85 0.35 2.59
N ASP A 214 -19.73 -0.20 1.37
CA ASP A 214 -20.65 -1.18 0.80
C ASP A 214 -20.31 -2.61 1.27
N PHE A 215 -20.94 -3.04 2.35
CA PHE A 215 -20.75 -4.37 2.92
C PHE A 215 -20.94 -5.51 1.90
N LEU A 216 -21.97 -5.44 1.04
CA LEU A 216 -22.25 -6.50 0.07
C LEU A 216 -21.16 -6.59 -1.00
N MET A 217 -20.64 -5.44 -1.44
CA MET A 217 -19.54 -5.40 -2.39
C MET A 217 -18.23 -5.92 -1.77
N HIS A 218 -17.92 -5.53 -0.52
CA HIS A 218 -16.74 -6.02 0.18
C HIS A 218 -16.80 -7.54 0.39
N LYS A 219 -17.96 -8.07 0.82
CA LYS A 219 -18.18 -9.52 0.92
C LYS A 219 -17.96 -10.23 -0.42
N LYS A 220 -18.52 -9.69 -1.51
CA LYS A 220 -18.36 -10.23 -2.87
C LYS A 220 -16.88 -10.24 -3.32
N ILE A 221 -16.10 -9.23 -2.95
CA ILE A 221 -14.64 -9.18 -3.20
C ILE A 221 -13.93 -10.25 -2.39
N LEU A 222 -14.26 -10.38 -1.10
CA LEU A 222 -13.68 -11.40 -0.21
C LEU A 222 -13.98 -12.84 -0.65
N GLU A 223 -15.14 -13.08 -1.24
CA GLU A 223 -15.53 -14.38 -1.82
C GLU A 223 -14.60 -14.81 -2.99
N LEU A 224 -13.84 -13.89 -3.60
CA LEU A 224 -12.79 -14.21 -4.55
C LEU A 224 -11.50 -14.73 -3.87
N GLY A 225 -11.41 -14.71 -2.54
CA GLY A 225 -10.25 -15.14 -1.74
C GLY A 225 -9.15 -14.09 -1.59
N VAL A 226 -9.36 -12.87 -2.10
CA VAL A 226 -8.40 -11.77 -2.03
C VAL A 226 -8.48 -11.04 -0.69
N TYR A 227 -7.45 -10.23 -0.36
CA TYR A 227 -7.49 -9.32 0.78
C TYR A 227 -8.21 -8.03 0.44
N VAL A 228 -8.88 -7.46 1.45
CA VAL A 228 -9.39 -6.09 1.45
C VAL A 228 -8.56 -5.23 2.39
N GLN A 229 -8.33 -3.96 2.02
CA GLN A 229 -7.58 -3.02 2.83
C GLN A 229 -8.42 -1.78 3.09
N TYR A 230 -8.45 -1.36 4.34
CA TYR A 230 -9.16 -0.19 4.84
C TYR A 230 -8.19 0.87 5.35
N ASP A 231 -8.50 2.14 5.13
CA ASP A 231 -7.65 3.28 5.49
C ASP A 231 -8.40 4.55 5.87
N CYS A 232 -9.71 4.47 6.13
CA CYS A 232 -10.48 5.60 6.63
C CYS A 232 -10.35 5.81 8.13
N VAL A 233 -9.32 5.29 8.77
CA VAL A 233 -9.11 5.20 10.22
C VAL A 233 -9.15 6.57 10.85
N ALA A 234 -9.00 7.65 10.54
CA ALA A 234 -9.21 8.98 11.15
C ALA A 234 -9.77 9.99 10.14
N ARG A 235 -10.32 9.50 9.01
CA ARG A 235 -10.72 10.35 7.89
C ARG A 235 -12.23 10.55 7.83
N VAL A 236 -12.75 11.29 8.80
CA VAL A 236 -14.19 11.63 8.90
C VAL A 236 -14.79 12.30 7.67
N LYS A 237 -13.95 12.78 6.73
CA LYS A 237 -14.43 13.35 5.45
C LYS A 237 -15.12 12.33 4.54
N TYR A 238 -14.87 11.03 4.70
CA TYR A 238 -15.56 9.98 3.97
C TYR A 238 -16.81 9.51 4.72
N HIS A 239 -16.62 9.10 5.96
CA HIS A 239 -17.67 8.65 6.88
C HIS A 239 -17.10 8.59 8.32
N PRO A 240 -17.96 8.43 9.36
CA PRO A 240 -17.50 8.20 10.71
C PRO A 240 -16.71 6.88 10.83
N VAL A 241 -15.74 6.82 11.73
CA VAL A 241 -14.93 5.61 11.96
C VAL A 241 -15.77 4.39 12.36
N SER A 242 -16.96 4.63 12.96
CA SER A 242 -17.94 3.59 13.29
C SER A 242 -18.33 2.72 12.09
N GLU A 243 -18.43 3.29 10.89
CA GLU A 243 -18.74 2.53 9.67
C GLU A 243 -17.64 1.52 9.34
N THR A 244 -16.36 1.92 9.43
CA THR A 244 -15.23 0.99 9.26
C THR A 244 -15.24 -0.10 10.32
N MET A 245 -15.51 0.25 11.60
CA MET A 245 -15.61 -0.73 12.69
C MET A 245 -16.73 -1.74 12.47
N GLU A 246 -17.91 -1.27 12.03
CA GLU A 246 -19.03 -2.16 11.70
C GLU A 246 -18.72 -3.08 10.52
N LEU A 247 -18.05 -2.58 9.47
CA LEU A 247 -17.58 -3.40 8.35
C LEU A 247 -16.65 -4.51 8.83
N ILE A 248 -15.61 -4.15 9.58
CA ILE A 248 -14.63 -5.11 10.13
C ILE A 248 -15.36 -6.17 10.96
N LYS A 249 -16.24 -5.73 11.89
CA LYS A 249 -16.95 -6.65 12.76
C LYS A 249 -17.85 -7.61 11.98
N LYS A 250 -18.72 -7.08 11.10
CA LYS A 250 -19.65 -7.89 10.30
C LYS A 250 -18.93 -8.90 9.40
N LEU A 251 -17.83 -8.48 8.76
CA LEU A 251 -17.05 -9.35 7.89
C LEU A 251 -16.26 -10.39 8.69
N SER A 252 -15.75 -10.02 9.86
CA SER A 252 -15.05 -10.96 10.76
C SER A 252 -16.01 -12.01 11.34
N ASP A 253 -17.23 -11.63 11.72
CA ASP A 253 -18.28 -12.55 12.19
C ASP A 253 -18.70 -13.56 11.08
N LEU A 254 -18.47 -13.22 9.80
CA LEU A 254 -18.65 -14.14 8.66
C LEU A 254 -17.41 -14.98 8.34
N GLY A 255 -16.33 -14.87 9.12
CA GLY A 255 -15.10 -15.66 8.96
C GLY A 255 -14.03 -15.04 8.06
N TYR A 256 -14.15 -13.76 7.67
CA TYR A 256 -13.19 -13.08 6.80
C TYR A 256 -12.09 -12.31 7.55
N ALA A 257 -11.94 -12.47 8.88
CA ALA A 257 -10.89 -11.78 9.65
C ALA A 257 -9.48 -11.99 9.07
N ASN A 258 -9.23 -13.19 8.51
CA ASN A 258 -7.96 -13.56 7.89
C ASN A 258 -7.75 -12.97 6.45
N ARG A 259 -8.59 -12.02 6.02
CA ARG A 259 -8.51 -11.36 4.71
C ARG A 259 -8.69 -9.84 4.80
N ILE A 260 -8.65 -9.26 6.00
CA ILE A 260 -8.75 -7.82 6.23
C ILE A 260 -7.40 -7.29 6.68
N MET A 261 -6.94 -6.18 6.10
CA MET A 261 -5.74 -5.45 6.53
C MET A 261 -6.05 -3.96 6.65
N ILE A 262 -5.27 -3.25 7.47
CA ILE A 262 -5.47 -1.82 7.76
C ILE A 262 -4.18 -1.04 7.54
N GLY A 263 -4.34 0.17 6.97
CA GLY A 263 -3.29 1.17 6.84
C GLY A 263 -3.83 2.58 7.09
N GLY A 264 -2.93 3.57 7.15
CA GLY A 264 -3.28 4.97 7.36
C GLY A 264 -3.55 5.72 6.07
N ASP A 265 -2.79 5.46 5.02
CA ASP A 265 -2.73 6.22 3.76
C ASP A 265 -2.62 7.74 4.02
N TRP A 266 -1.78 8.14 4.97
CA TRP A 266 -1.57 9.53 5.33
C TRP A 266 -0.54 10.20 4.41
N GLY A 267 -0.85 10.25 3.13
CA GLY A 267 0.01 10.74 2.07
C GLY A 267 0.10 12.27 1.95
N ARG A 268 -0.08 13.02 3.05
CA ARG A 268 0.03 14.48 3.13
C ARG A 268 0.81 14.92 4.36
N ALA A 269 1.60 15.99 4.24
CA ALA A 269 2.33 16.58 5.36
C ALA A 269 1.37 17.01 6.50
N SER A 270 0.20 17.53 6.17
CA SER A 270 -0.83 17.92 7.14
C SER A 270 -1.44 16.78 7.95
N TYR A 271 -1.14 15.51 7.61
CA TYR A 271 -1.51 14.36 8.42
C TYR A 271 -0.41 13.92 9.40
N LEU A 272 0.81 14.46 9.28
CA LEU A 272 1.98 14.03 10.04
C LEU A 272 2.32 15.03 11.15
N GLN A 273 2.45 14.56 12.39
CA GLN A 273 2.67 15.42 13.55
C GLN A 273 3.99 16.19 13.49
N SER A 274 5.05 15.57 12.99
CA SER A 274 6.35 16.22 12.80
C SER A 274 6.32 17.36 11.78
N TYR A 275 5.30 17.37 10.90
CA TYR A 275 5.03 18.46 9.96
C TYR A 275 4.04 19.50 10.51
N GLY A 276 3.53 19.33 11.74
CA GLY A 276 2.55 20.20 12.38
C GLY A 276 1.10 19.80 12.11
N GLY A 277 0.87 18.60 11.62
CA GLY A 277 -0.44 18.04 11.30
C GLY A 277 -0.93 16.97 12.28
N GLU A 278 -2.01 16.29 11.92
CA GLU A 278 -2.65 15.24 12.72
C GLU A 278 -3.28 14.19 11.77
N PRO A 279 -3.37 12.88 12.18
CA PRO A 279 -3.12 12.36 13.52
C PRO A 279 -1.69 11.82 13.73
N GLY A 280 -0.87 11.68 12.66
CA GLY A 280 0.47 11.08 12.68
C GLY A 280 0.47 9.56 12.56
N LEU A 281 1.63 9.00 12.14
CA LEU A 281 1.78 7.55 11.91
C LEU A 281 1.54 6.71 13.17
N GLU A 282 1.79 7.26 14.35
CA GLU A 282 1.57 6.57 15.63
C GLU A 282 0.10 6.25 15.94
N TYR A 283 -0.85 6.89 15.23
CA TYR A 283 -2.28 6.78 15.55
C TYR A 283 -2.80 5.34 15.45
N ILE A 284 -2.40 4.61 14.41
CA ILE A 284 -2.88 3.24 14.21
C ILE A 284 -2.41 2.32 15.34
N PRO A 285 -1.11 2.14 15.63
CA PRO A 285 -0.71 1.22 16.69
C PRO A 285 -1.15 1.67 18.08
N LYS A 286 -1.30 2.97 18.32
CA LYS A 286 -1.63 3.54 19.62
C LYS A 286 -3.11 3.50 19.96
N ASN A 287 -3.98 3.78 19.00
CA ASN A 287 -5.39 4.03 19.26
C ASN A 287 -6.33 2.99 18.66
N PHE A 288 -6.00 2.47 17.46
CA PHE A 288 -6.97 1.72 16.69
C PHE A 288 -7.31 0.34 17.29
N PRO A 289 -6.36 -0.43 17.87
CA PRO A 289 -6.69 -1.68 18.56
C PRO A 289 -7.66 -1.52 19.72
N ASP A 290 -7.52 -0.45 20.53
CA ASP A 290 -8.42 -0.19 21.64
C ASP A 290 -9.82 0.21 21.16
N MET A 291 -9.90 1.06 20.13
CA MET A 291 -11.16 1.38 19.48
C MET A 291 -11.86 0.12 18.93
N MET A 292 -11.12 -0.82 18.33
CA MET A 292 -11.68 -2.09 17.84
C MET A 292 -12.27 -2.90 19.00
N ARG A 293 -11.60 -2.98 20.16
CA ARG A 293 -12.12 -3.66 21.37
C ARG A 293 -13.40 -3.02 21.88
N GLU A 294 -13.49 -1.69 21.89
CA GLU A 294 -14.70 -0.93 22.28
C GLU A 294 -15.90 -1.28 21.38
N TYR A 295 -15.66 -1.56 20.10
CA TYR A 295 -16.68 -2.05 19.15
C TYR A 295 -16.94 -3.56 19.23
N GLY A 296 -16.34 -4.27 20.20
CA GLY A 296 -16.53 -5.71 20.42
C GLY A 296 -15.83 -6.59 19.37
N ILE A 297 -14.75 -6.07 18.73
CA ILE A 297 -13.87 -6.85 17.86
C ILE A 297 -12.84 -7.55 18.74
N SER A 298 -12.68 -8.87 18.58
CA SER A 298 -11.81 -9.66 19.44
C SER A 298 -10.32 -9.44 19.17
N ASP A 299 -9.48 -9.73 20.18
CA ASP A 299 -8.03 -9.69 20.05
C ASP A 299 -7.49 -10.62 18.95
N ASP A 300 -8.16 -11.76 18.70
CA ASP A 300 -7.79 -12.66 17.59
C ASP A 300 -7.98 -11.98 16.23
N VAL A 301 -9.07 -11.24 16.04
CA VAL A 301 -9.30 -10.44 14.81
C VAL A 301 -8.25 -9.35 14.67
N ILE A 302 -7.96 -8.63 15.75
CA ILE A 302 -6.93 -7.58 15.78
C ILE A 302 -5.57 -8.18 15.41
N LYS A 303 -5.22 -9.34 15.96
CA LYS A 303 -3.99 -10.06 15.64
C LYS A 303 -3.92 -10.46 14.17
N HIS A 304 -5.01 -10.95 13.59
CA HIS A 304 -5.05 -11.24 12.17
C HIS A 304 -4.76 -10.00 11.35
N ILE A 305 -5.47 -8.91 11.60
CA ILE A 305 -5.43 -7.68 10.80
C ILE A 305 -4.03 -7.04 10.78
N PHE A 306 -3.35 -6.95 11.93
CA PHE A 306 -2.10 -6.19 12.06
C PHE A 306 -0.83 -7.05 12.05
N PHE A 307 -0.94 -8.39 12.21
CA PHE A 307 0.23 -9.26 12.32
C PHE A 307 0.18 -10.42 11.32
N GLU A 308 -0.84 -11.29 11.40
CA GLU A 308 -0.82 -12.54 10.64
C GLU A 308 -1.09 -12.31 9.14
N ASN A 309 -2.09 -11.50 8.78
CA ASN A 309 -2.42 -11.22 7.39
C ASN A 309 -1.28 -10.48 6.67
N PRO A 310 -0.70 -9.38 7.23
CA PRO A 310 0.47 -8.74 6.62
C PRO A 310 1.68 -9.68 6.49
N LYS A 311 1.94 -10.52 7.49
CA LYS A 311 3.00 -11.52 7.47
C LYS A 311 2.85 -12.49 6.30
N GLU A 312 1.65 -13.05 6.13
CA GLU A 312 1.37 -14.00 5.04
C GLU A 312 1.37 -13.33 3.67
N PHE A 313 0.80 -12.13 3.60
CA PHE A 313 0.69 -11.36 2.35
C PHE A 313 2.05 -10.91 1.83
N LEU A 314 2.91 -10.32 2.68
CA LEU A 314 4.20 -9.76 2.29
C LEU A 314 5.30 -10.81 2.09
N ALA A 315 5.16 -12.01 2.66
CA ALA A 315 6.17 -13.07 2.57
C ALA A 315 6.08 -13.86 1.26
N TYR A 316 7.06 -13.66 0.36
CA TYR A 316 7.13 -14.36 -0.93
C TYR A 316 8.55 -14.75 -1.33
#